data_6b8cbaccba83ed0d8560f317be57ee82
#
_entry.id   6b8cbaccba83ed0d8560f317be57ee82
#
_cell.length_a   1.000
_cell.length_b   1.000
_cell.length_c   1.000
_cell.angle_alpha   90.00
_cell.angle_beta   90.00
_cell.angle_gamma   90.00
#
_symmetry.space_group_name_H-M   'P 1'
#
loop_
_entity.id
_entity.type
_entity.pdbx_description
1 polymer ?
#
loop_
_entity_poly.entity_id
_entity_poly.type
_entity_poly.pdbx_seq_one_letter_code
_entity_poly.pdbx_strand_id
1 'polypeptide(L)'
;MALENNHVVIMAGGVGSRFWPMSTVQRPKQFIDVLGVGRSLLQLTFDRFKGICPAENVWIVTNKDYAQLCHEQLPEVPRKNILCEPCRRNTAPCIAYVSWRIKAIDGNANIVVTPSDHIVTNTEEFRRVVSQCLNFTNFTDAIVTLGMKPTRPETGYGYIQADLSYSSPSNKEIFRVDYFREKPDLETAQKYIKDNRYFWNAGIFIWNVKTIVSAFRIYQPEMSSVFDSISDVLGTDKEQDVIDQRYGDCESISVDYAIMEKADEIFVCPSDFGWSDLGTWGSLLTQTSHDMYGNSLIGDNISVYDTRNCIIHTTEERKVVVQGLDGYIVAEKDGTLLICKLAEEQRIKQFSENN
;
A
#
# COMPACT_ATOMS: atom_id res chain seq x y z
N MET A 1 -10.57 -24.18 7.63
CA MET A 1 -10.62 -24.52 6.20
C MET A 1 -10.05 -23.34 5.41
N ALA A 2 -9.16 -23.63 4.50
CA ALA A 2 -8.67 -22.80 3.40
C ALA A 2 -7.75 -21.60 3.71
N LEU A 3 -6.72 -21.81 4.53
CA LEU A 3 -5.53 -20.96 4.43
C LEU A 3 -4.74 -21.26 3.12
N GLU A 4 -4.95 -22.44 2.54
CA GLU A 4 -4.13 -22.99 1.44
C GLU A 4 -4.35 -22.30 0.09
N ASN A 5 -5.56 -21.79 -0.18
CA ASN A 5 -5.86 -21.06 -1.41
C ASN A 5 -5.90 -19.53 -1.25
N ASN A 6 -5.55 -19.02 -0.07
CA ASN A 6 -5.38 -17.59 0.13
C ASN A 6 -3.98 -17.18 -0.36
N HIS A 7 -3.93 -16.12 -1.14
CA HIS A 7 -2.70 -15.51 -1.63
C HIS A 7 -2.66 -14.05 -1.21
N VAL A 8 -1.48 -13.56 -0.87
CA VAL A 8 -1.24 -12.15 -0.54
C VAL A 8 -0.27 -11.57 -1.55
N VAL A 9 -0.66 -10.46 -2.15
CA VAL A 9 0.14 -9.69 -3.10
C VAL A 9 0.53 -8.37 -2.45
N ILE A 10 1.83 -8.14 -2.27
CA ILE A 10 2.38 -6.91 -1.73
C ILE A 10 3.00 -6.11 -2.89
N MET A 11 2.43 -4.95 -3.19
CA MET A 11 2.94 -4.05 -4.23
C MET A 11 4.06 -3.19 -3.65
N ALA A 12 5.29 -3.38 -4.13
CA ALA A 12 6.51 -2.75 -3.60
C ALA A 12 7.28 -1.92 -4.64
N GLY A 13 6.57 -1.30 -5.60
CA GLY A 13 7.16 -0.54 -6.72
C GLY A 13 7.34 0.97 -6.48
N GLY A 14 6.83 1.53 -5.38
CA GLY A 14 6.90 2.96 -5.06
C GLY A 14 8.32 3.46 -4.72
N VAL A 15 8.60 4.77 -4.91
CA VAL A 15 9.89 5.40 -4.54
C VAL A 15 9.82 6.10 -3.19
N GLY A 16 8.66 6.65 -2.80
CA GLY A 16 8.45 7.30 -1.50
C GLY A 16 9.34 8.53 -1.27
N SER A 17 9.57 9.36 -2.28
CA SER A 17 10.53 10.49 -2.27
C SER A 17 10.27 11.57 -1.22
N ARG A 18 9.07 11.62 -0.63
CA ARG A 18 8.70 12.62 0.39
C ARG A 18 9.39 12.40 1.74
N PHE A 19 9.97 11.22 1.99
CA PHE A 19 10.71 10.91 3.21
C PHE A 19 12.22 11.13 3.08
N TRP A 20 12.66 11.86 2.06
CA TRP A 20 14.06 12.26 1.99
C TRP A 20 14.49 13.06 3.24
N PRO A 21 15.71 12.85 3.78
CA PRO A 21 16.79 11.99 3.31
C PRO A 21 16.67 10.52 3.71
N MET A 22 15.65 10.12 4.47
CA MET A 22 15.46 8.73 4.92
C MET A 22 15.22 7.78 3.74
N SER A 23 14.39 8.19 2.76
CA SER A 23 14.15 7.43 1.53
C SER A 23 14.91 8.02 0.35
N THR A 24 15.50 7.15 -0.46
CA THR A 24 16.20 7.48 -1.71
C THR A 24 15.69 6.60 -2.85
N VAL A 25 16.09 6.88 -4.08
CA VAL A 25 15.79 6.00 -5.23
C VAL A 25 16.38 4.61 -5.03
N GLN A 26 17.57 4.52 -4.44
CA GLN A 26 18.25 3.24 -4.16
C GLN A 26 17.62 2.47 -2.99
N ARG A 27 17.02 3.17 -2.04
CA ARG A 27 16.35 2.59 -0.87
C ARG A 27 15.03 3.30 -0.58
N PRO A 28 13.96 2.94 -1.33
CA PRO A 28 12.63 3.51 -1.16
C PRO A 28 12.02 3.32 0.23
N LYS A 29 10.98 4.10 0.53
CA LYS A 29 10.30 4.17 1.84
C LYS A 29 9.93 2.78 2.40
N GLN A 30 9.44 1.88 1.57
CA GLN A 30 9.01 0.54 2.01
C GLN A 30 10.15 -0.32 2.56
N PHE A 31 11.41 -0.03 2.21
CA PHE A 31 12.57 -0.81 2.64
C PHE A 31 13.30 -0.22 3.86
N ILE A 32 12.76 0.83 4.47
CA ILE A 32 13.35 1.49 5.63
C ILE A 32 12.49 1.33 6.87
N ASP A 33 13.13 1.34 8.03
CA ASP A 33 12.47 1.42 9.33
C ASP A 33 12.15 2.89 9.64
N VAL A 34 10.99 3.34 9.16
CA VAL A 34 10.53 4.72 9.34
C VAL A 34 10.05 4.97 10.77
N LEU A 35 9.62 3.90 11.46
CA LEU A 35 9.03 3.98 12.81
C LEU A 35 10.07 3.80 13.92
N GLY A 36 11.29 3.36 13.62
CA GLY A 36 12.31 3.05 14.62
C GLY A 36 12.00 1.80 15.45
N VAL A 37 11.32 0.81 14.87
CA VAL A 37 10.89 -0.43 15.55
C VAL A 37 11.71 -1.66 15.16
N GLY A 38 12.80 -1.48 14.43
CA GLY A 38 13.69 -2.56 13.98
C GLY A 38 13.15 -3.32 12.74
N ARG A 39 12.08 -2.83 12.10
CA ARG A 39 11.43 -3.48 10.95
C ARG A 39 11.08 -2.45 9.87
N SER A 40 11.38 -2.76 8.62
CA SER A 40 10.93 -1.94 7.48
C SER A 40 9.41 -2.02 7.28
N LEU A 41 8.84 -1.07 6.54
CA LEU A 41 7.40 -1.09 6.23
C LEU A 41 7.01 -2.33 5.43
N LEU A 42 7.86 -2.81 4.52
CA LEU A 42 7.67 -4.06 3.79
C LEU A 42 7.58 -5.26 4.76
N GLN A 43 8.50 -5.33 5.71
CA GLN A 43 8.50 -6.39 6.72
C GLN A 43 7.28 -6.31 7.64
N LEU A 44 6.89 -5.12 8.10
CA LEU A 44 5.67 -4.91 8.87
C LEU A 44 4.42 -5.30 8.07
N THR A 45 4.42 -5.03 6.76
CA THR A 45 3.33 -5.44 5.86
C THR A 45 3.25 -6.96 5.76
N PHE A 46 4.36 -7.65 5.57
CA PHE A 46 4.40 -9.12 5.55
C PHE A 46 3.94 -9.71 6.89
N ASP A 47 4.43 -9.19 8.02
CA ASP A 47 4.13 -9.71 9.36
C ASP A 47 2.63 -9.65 9.71
N ARG A 48 1.90 -8.65 9.19
CA ARG A 48 0.44 -8.53 9.45
C ARG A 48 -0.39 -9.62 8.79
N PHE A 49 0.15 -10.28 7.76
CA PHE A 49 -0.52 -11.40 7.06
C PHE A 49 -0.18 -12.79 7.61
N LYS A 50 0.68 -12.89 8.62
CA LYS A 50 0.97 -14.16 9.29
C LYS A 50 -0.32 -14.75 9.89
N GLY A 51 -0.63 -16.00 9.51
CA GLY A 51 -1.87 -16.68 9.87
C GLY A 51 -3.04 -16.48 8.91
N ILE A 52 -2.90 -15.64 7.87
CA ILE A 52 -3.90 -15.47 6.80
C ILE A 52 -3.58 -16.37 5.60
N CYS A 53 -2.31 -16.47 5.22
CA CYS A 53 -1.83 -17.44 4.23
C CYS A 53 -0.42 -17.92 4.59
N PRO A 54 0.03 -19.06 4.04
CA PRO A 54 1.41 -19.52 4.19
C PRO A 54 2.37 -18.60 3.40
N ALA A 55 3.66 -18.57 3.81
CA ALA A 55 4.65 -17.71 3.16
C ALA A 55 4.86 -18.04 1.66
N GLU A 56 4.63 -19.29 1.29
CA GLU A 56 4.68 -19.77 -0.10
C GLU A 56 3.62 -19.15 -1.01
N ASN A 57 2.56 -18.58 -0.42
CA ASN A 57 1.48 -17.89 -1.13
C ASN A 57 1.58 -16.36 -1.01
N VAL A 58 2.67 -15.83 -0.44
CA VAL A 58 2.96 -14.40 -0.47
C VAL A 58 3.74 -14.06 -1.74
N TRP A 59 3.28 -13.03 -2.43
CA TRP A 59 3.84 -12.51 -3.68
C TRP A 59 4.27 -11.06 -3.48
N ILE A 60 5.43 -10.73 -4.01
CA ILE A 60 5.92 -9.35 -4.04
C ILE A 60 5.99 -8.93 -5.52
N VAL A 61 5.34 -7.82 -5.87
CA VAL A 61 5.52 -7.20 -7.19
C VAL A 61 6.31 -5.92 -7.02
N THR A 62 7.46 -5.84 -7.66
CA THR A 62 8.39 -4.74 -7.49
C THR A 62 9.15 -4.43 -8.78
N ASN A 63 9.88 -3.31 -8.82
CA ASN A 63 10.85 -3.08 -9.89
C ASN A 63 12.04 -4.03 -9.73
N LYS A 64 12.62 -4.48 -10.83
CA LYS A 64 13.77 -5.39 -10.81
C LYS A 64 14.97 -4.88 -10.00
N ASP A 65 15.14 -3.56 -9.90
CA ASP A 65 16.21 -2.96 -9.10
C ASP A 65 16.05 -3.23 -7.59
N TYR A 66 14.85 -3.55 -7.14
CA TYR A 66 14.54 -3.79 -5.72
C TYR A 66 14.32 -5.26 -5.39
N ALA A 67 14.40 -6.18 -6.36
CA ALA A 67 14.19 -7.60 -6.15
C ALA A 67 15.11 -8.19 -5.08
N GLN A 68 16.38 -7.79 -5.08
CA GLN A 68 17.36 -8.24 -4.11
C GLN A 68 17.03 -7.72 -2.69
N LEU A 69 16.61 -6.46 -2.55
CA LEU A 69 16.16 -5.90 -1.27
C LEU A 69 14.93 -6.62 -0.72
N CYS A 70 13.97 -6.99 -1.59
CA CYS A 70 12.81 -7.79 -1.18
C CYS A 70 13.25 -9.14 -0.62
N HIS A 71 14.16 -9.83 -1.31
CA HIS A 71 14.65 -11.13 -0.87
C HIS A 71 15.44 -11.07 0.45
N GLU A 72 16.28 -10.04 0.62
CA GLU A 72 17.06 -9.83 1.85
C GLU A 72 16.15 -9.54 3.06
N GLN A 73 15.10 -8.77 2.86
CA GLN A 73 14.19 -8.41 3.93
C GLN A 73 13.12 -9.46 4.23
N LEU A 74 12.74 -10.26 3.24
CA LEU A 74 11.73 -11.31 3.35
C LEU A 74 12.25 -12.65 2.83
N PRO A 75 13.25 -13.26 3.50
CA PRO A 75 13.84 -14.52 3.06
C PRO A 75 12.84 -15.69 3.12
N GLU A 76 11.74 -15.56 3.86
CA GLU A 76 10.65 -16.55 3.94
C GLU A 76 9.83 -16.61 2.65
N VAL A 77 9.81 -15.55 1.85
CA VAL A 77 9.08 -15.51 0.57
C VAL A 77 9.92 -16.20 -0.51
N PRO A 78 9.37 -17.19 -1.22
CA PRO A 78 10.10 -17.86 -2.31
C PRO A 78 10.55 -16.86 -3.38
N ARG A 79 11.78 -16.96 -3.86
CA ARG A 79 12.32 -16.06 -4.91
C ARG A 79 11.44 -16.00 -6.17
N LYS A 80 10.83 -17.11 -6.56
CA LYS A 80 9.90 -17.20 -7.71
C LYS A 80 8.61 -16.41 -7.52
N ASN A 81 8.32 -15.96 -6.30
CA ASN A 81 7.16 -15.14 -5.97
C ASN A 81 7.52 -13.65 -5.89
N ILE A 82 8.77 -13.28 -6.13
CA ILE A 82 9.20 -11.89 -6.30
C ILE A 82 9.16 -11.58 -7.78
N LEU A 83 8.07 -10.96 -8.23
CA LEU A 83 7.83 -10.63 -9.64
C LEU A 83 8.40 -9.25 -9.96
N CYS A 84 9.17 -9.15 -11.05
CA CYS A 84 9.89 -7.94 -11.40
C CYS A 84 9.25 -7.22 -12.59
N GLU A 85 8.77 -6.00 -12.34
CA GLU A 85 8.30 -5.09 -13.37
C GLU A 85 9.50 -4.43 -14.06
N PRO A 86 9.61 -4.49 -15.41
CA PRO A 86 10.72 -3.87 -16.12
C PRO A 86 10.61 -2.35 -16.19
N CYS A 87 9.41 -1.82 -16.07
CA CYS A 87 9.12 -0.38 -16.05
C CYS A 87 7.87 -0.09 -15.21
N ARG A 88 7.73 1.15 -14.76
CA ARG A 88 6.59 1.58 -13.97
C ARG A 88 5.38 1.84 -14.88
N ARG A 89 4.27 1.14 -14.61
CA ARG A 89 2.99 1.26 -15.33
C ARG A 89 1.80 1.43 -14.39
N ASN A 90 2.05 1.94 -13.17
CA ASN A 90 1.00 2.08 -12.14
C ASN A 90 0.47 0.72 -11.64
N THR A 91 -0.67 0.69 -10.92
CA THR A 91 -1.10 -0.51 -10.17
C THR A 91 -1.89 -1.52 -10.99
N ALA A 92 -2.57 -1.14 -12.07
CA ALA A 92 -3.35 -2.10 -12.84
C ALA A 92 -2.48 -3.16 -13.54
N PRO A 93 -1.41 -2.84 -14.30
CA PRO A 93 -0.53 -3.85 -14.88
C PRO A 93 0.18 -4.71 -13.84
N CYS A 94 0.57 -4.12 -12.70
CA CYS A 94 1.14 -4.82 -11.56
C CYS A 94 0.19 -5.94 -11.07
N ILE A 95 -1.07 -5.59 -10.83
CA ILE A 95 -2.11 -6.52 -10.37
C ILE A 95 -2.47 -7.53 -11.45
N ALA A 96 -2.56 -7.12 -12.71
CA ALA A 96 -2.81 -8.04 -13.81
C ALA A 96 -1.71 -9.10 -13.90
N TYR A 97 -0.44 -8.70 -13.93
CA TYR A 97 0.70 -9.61 -14.00
C TYR A 97 0.62 -10.70 -12.91
N VAL A 98 0.53 -10.29 -11.64
CA VAL A 98 0.49 -11.26 -10.54
C VAL A 98 -0.79 -12.10 -10.54
N SER A 99 -1.93 -11.56 -10.99
CA SER A 99 -3.19 -12.31 -11.07
C SER A 99 -3.13 -13.42 -12.12
N TRP A 100 -2.57 -13.16 -13.31
CA TRP A 100 -2.33 -14.22 -14.31
C TRP A 100 -1.32 -15.25 -13.83
N ARG A 101 -0.27 -14.80 -13.14
CA ARG A 101 0.75 -15.68 -12.56
C ARG A 101 0.19 -16.60 -11.48
N ILE A 102 -0.65 -16.08 -10.58
CA ILE A 102 -1.33 -16.89 -9.57
C ILE A 102 -2.33 -17.84 -10.22
N LYS A 103 -3.13 -17.35 -11.18
CA LYS A 103 -4.11 -18.17 -11.90
C LYS A 103 -3.48 -19.39 -12.58
N ALA A 104 -2.26 -19.27 -13.09
CA ALA A 104 -1.53 -20.37 -13.73
C ALA A 104 -1.19 -21.52 -12.76
N ILE A 105 -1.15 -21.26 -11.47
CA ILE A 105 -0.82 -22.29 -10.44
C ILE A 105 -2.03 -22.65 -9.57
N ASP A 106 -2.93 -21.71 -9.32
CA ASP A 106 -4.16 -21.89 -8.54
C ASP A 106 -5.32 -21.12 -9.19
N GLY A 107 -6.11 -21.83 -9.96
CA GLY A 107 -7.30 -21.28 -10.63
C GLY A 107 -8.47 -20.94 -9.69
N ASN A 108 -8.37 -21.25 -8.40
CA ASN A 108 -9.36 -20.92 -7.37
C ASN A 108 -8.79 -20.00 -6.27
N ALA A 109 -7.61 -19.43 -6.50
CA ALA A 109 -6.95 -18.56 -5.55
C ALA A 109 -7.85 -17.40 -5.10
N ASN A 110 -7.82 -17.14 -3.80
CA ASN A 110 -8.45 -15.97 -3.20
C ASN A 110 -7.33 -14.98 -2.81
N ILE A 111 -7.39 -13.77 -3.33
CA ILE A 111 -6.23 -12.86 -3.36
C ILE A 111 -6.52 -11.62 -2.54
N VAL A 112 -5.59 -11.25 -1.66
CA VAL A 112 -5.50 -9.90 -1.06
C VAL A 112 -4.37 -9.15 -1.73
N VAL A 113 -4.65 -7.96 -2.25
CA VAL A 113 -3.63 -7.03 -2.77
C VAL A 113 -3.48 -5.87 -1.79
N THR A 114 -2.25 -5.52 -1.45
CA THR A 114 -1.94 -4.44 -0.50
C THR A 114 -0.70 -3.66 -0.92
N PRO A 115 -0.64 -2.34 -0.66
CA PRO A 115 0.62 -1.59 -0.71
C PRO A 115 1.61 -2.08 0.37
N SER A 116 2.90 -1.90 0.11
CA SER A 116 4.00 -2.31 1.01
C SER A 116 4.37 -1.26 2.05
N ASP A 117 3.81 -0.05 1.97
CA ASP A 117 4.33 1.14 2.66
C ASP A 117 3.30 1.85 3.55
N HIS A 118 2.18 1.19 3.83
CA HIS A 118 1.14 1.67 4.74
C HIS A 118 1.34 1.13 6.17
N ILE A 119 0.89 1.91 7.15
CA ILE A 119 0.85 1.51 8.56
C ILE A 119 -0.52 0.92 8.91
N VAL A 120 -0.49 -0.07 9.79
CA VAL A 120 -1.66 -0.63 10.49
C VAL A 120 -1.24 -0.82 11.96
N THR A 121 -1.91 -0.15 12.87
CA THR A 121 -1.55 -0.21 14.30
C THR A 121 -2.26 -1.32 15.05
N ASN A 122 -3.48 -1.67 14.65
CA ASN A 122 -4.24 -2.80 15.20
C ASN A 122 -4.21 -4.00 14.25
N THR A 123 -3.16 -4.81 14.34
CA THR A 123 -2.95 -5.97 13.47
C THR A 123 -3.98 -7.09 13.70
N GLU A 124 -4.52 -7.25 14.91
CA GLU A 124 -5.53 -8.27 15.19
C GLU A 124 -6.84 -7.93 14.49
N GLU A 125 -7.31 -6.69 14.59
CA GLU A 125 -8.52 -6.25 13.89
C GLU A 125 -8.32 -6.28 12.38
N PHE A 126 -7.14 -5.91 11.87
CA PHE A 126 -6.80 -6.06 10.47
C PHE A 126 -6.97 -7.51 9.98
N ARG A 127 -6.41 -8.47 10.72
CA ARG A 127 -6.52 -9.90 10.38
C ARG A 127 -7.96 -10.39 10.40
N ARG A 128 -8.75 -9.95 11.39
CA ARG A 128 -10.18 -10.28 11.48
C ARG A 128 -10.91 -9.81 10.23
N VAL A 129 -10.75 -8.53 9.87
CA VAL A 129 -11.40 -7.91 8.72
C VAL A 129 -11.00 -8.57 7.41
N VAL A 130 -9.69 -8.76 7.18
CA VAL A 130 -9.18 -9.41 5.96
C VAL A 130 -9.69 -10.84 5.84
N SER A 131 -9.66 -11.63 6.93
CA SER A 131 -10.18 -13.00 6.93
C SER A 131 -11.67 -13.06 6.61
N GLN A 132 -12.43 -12.09 7.10
CA GLN A 132 -13.86 -11.96 6.83
C GLN A 132 -14.13 -11.63 5.35
N CYS A 133 -13.36 -10.72 4.76
CA CYS A 133 -13.45 -10.38 3.34
C CYS A 133 -13.03 -11.53 2.43
N LEU A 134 -11.94 -12.24 2.78
CA LEU A 134 -11.52 -13.46 2.07
C LEU A 134 -12.59 -14.54 2.10
N ASN A 135 -13.24 -14.72 3.25
CA ASN A 135 -14.34 -15.67 3.36
C ASN A 135 -15.53 -15.29 2.47
N PHE A 136 -15.81 -13.99 2.35
CA PHE A 136 -16.87 -13.49 1.48
C PHE A 136 -16.54 -13.70 -0.02
N THR A 137 -15.34 -13.33 -0.47
CA THR A 137 -14.93 -13.45 -1.87
C THR A 137 -14.66 -14.88 -2.32
N ASN A 138 -14.50 -15.82 -1.37
CA ASN A 138 -14.36 -17.25 -1.70
C ASN A 138 -15.68 -17.86 -2.23
N PHE A 139 -16.82 -17.26 -1.89
CA PHE A 139 -18.14 -17.74 -2.28
C PHE A 139 -18.93 -16.79 -3.17
N THR A 140 -18.32 -15.69 -3.60
CA THR A 140 -18.96 -14.67 -4.43
C THR A 140 -17.99 -14.16 -5.50
N ASP A 141 -18.52 -13.62 -6.59
CA ASP A 141 -17.75 -12.95 -7.63
C ASP A 141 -17.49 -11.45 -7.30
N ALA A 142 -17.51 -11.11 -6.03
CA ALA A 142 -17.34 -9.74 -5.56
C ALA A 142 -15.88 -9.27 -5.58
N ILE A 143 -15.72 -7.97 -5.83
CA ILE A 143 -14.49 -7.21 -5.56
C ILE A 143 -14.72 -6.46 -4.25
N VAL A 144 -13.90 -6.70 -3.23
CA VAL A 144 -14.00 -6.03 -1.93
C VAL A 144 -12.83 -5.10 -1.73
N THR A 145 -13.08 -3.89 -1.22
CA THR A 145 -12.06 -2.97 -0.73
C THR A 145 -12.27 -2.64 0.74
N LEU A 146 -11.20 -2.26 1.45
CA LEU A 146 -11.29 -1.83 2.84
C LEU A 146 -11.49 -0.31 2.89
N GLY A 147 -12.52 0.12 3.61
CA GLY A 147 -12.92 1.52 3.73
C GLY A 147 -12.57 2.09 5.10
N MET A 148 -11.78 3.17 5.14
CA MET A 148 -11.41 3.87 6.37
C MET A 148 -12.31 5.07 6.61
N LYS A 149 -12.74 5.29 7.86
CA LYS A 149 -13.56 6.46 8.19
C LYS A 149 -12.78 7.75 7.97
N PRO A 150 -13.25 8.69 7.14
CA PRO A 150 -12.58 9.96 6.92
C PRO A 150 -12.57 10.82 8.19
N THR A 151 -11.40 11.38 8.51
CA THR A 151 -11.22 12.29 9.65
C THR A 151 -10.89 13.73 9.23
N ARG A 152 -10.56 13.93 7.95
CA ARG A 152 -10.23 15.22 7.34
C ARG A 152 -10.57 15.20 5.83
N PRO A 153 -10.69 16.35 5.15
CA PRO A 153 -10.97 16.39 3.71
C PRO A 153 -9.68 16.15 2.90
N GLU A 154 -9.23 14.90 2.87
CA GLU A 154 -8.01 14.49 2.17
C GLU A 154 -8.25 14.42 0.66
N THR A 155 -7.46 15.13 -0.14
CA THR A 155 -7.58 15.14 -1.60
C THR A 155 -6.64 14.17 -2.29
N GLY A 156 -5.75 13.53 -1.55
CA GLY A 156 -4.80 12.54 -2.04
C GLY A 156 -5.35 11.11 -2.05
N TYR A 157 -6.56 10.87 -1.49
CA TYR A 157 -7.17 9.56 -1.36
C TYR A 157 -8.40 9.38 -2.25
N GLY A 158 -8.69 8.13 -2.61
CA GLY A 158 -9.97 7.74 -3.15
C GLY A 158 -11.06 7.74 -2.07
N TYR A 159 -12.29 8.07 -2.44
CA TYR A 159 -13.48 8.01 -1.60
C TYR A 159 -14.46 7.00 -2.14
N ILE A 160 -15.06 6.24 -1.23
CA ILE A 160 -16.02 5.18 -1.51
C ILE A 160 -17.32 5.54 -0.82
N GLN A 161 -18.40 5.66 -1.58
CA GLN A 161 -19.75 5.79 -1.03
C GLN A 161 -20.38 4.41 -0.88
N ALA A 162 -20.72 4.03 0.34
CA ALA A 162 -21.39 2.77 0.64
C ALA A 162 -22.91 2.93 0.64
N ASP A 163 -23.63 1.98 0.05
CA ASP A 163 -25.05 1.79 0.31
C ASP A 163 -25.25 1.08 1.65
N LEU A 164 -25.39 1.85 2.73
CA LEU A 164 -25.59 1.30 4.07
C LEU A 164 -26.95 0.61 4.25
N SER A 165 -27.88 0.73 3.29
CA SER A 165 -29.15 0.01 3.30
C SER A 165 -29.03 -1.40 2.75
N TYR A 166 -27.98 -1.67 1.95
CA TYR A 166 -27.71 -2.97 1.34
C TYR A 166 -26.43 -3.58 1.92
N SER A 167 -26.57 -4.36 2.98
CA SER A 167 -25.48 -5.23 3.44
C SER A 167 -25.60 -6.61 2.79
N SER A 168 -24.45 -7.26 2.59
CA SER A 168 -24.43 -8.63 2.05
C SER A 168 -25.24 -9.58 2.95
N PRO A 169 -26.08 -10.46 2.39
CA PRO A 169 -26.81 -11.46 3.17
C PRO A 169 -25.91 -12.39 4.00
N SER A 170 -24.70 -12.69 3.50
CA SER A 170 -23.73 -13.56 4.17
C SER A 170 -22.84 -12.81 5.18
N ASN A 171 -22.74 -11.47 5.07
CA ASN A 171 -21.92 -10.67 5.95
C ASN A 171 -22.45 -9.23 6.06
N LYS A 172 -22.98 -8.89 7.25
CA LYS A 172 -23.62 -7.59 7.50
C LYS A 172 -22.64 -6.41 7.63
N GLU A 173 -21.33 -6.67 7.68
CA GLU A 173 -20.29 -5.64 7.73
C GLU A 173 -19.72 -5.29 6.34
N ILE A 174 -20.20 -5.97 5.27
CA ILE A 174 -19.81 -5.72 3.89
C ILE A 174 -20.98 -5.09 3.14
N PHE A 175 -20.76 -3.90 2.62
CA PHE A 175 -21.78 -3.08 1.95
C PHE A 175 -21.47 -2.94 0.47
N ARG A 176 -22.51 -2.82 -0.37
CA ARG A 176 -22.34 -2.50 -1.78
C ARG A 176 -21.81 -1.08 -1.93
N VAL A 177 -20.96 -0.85 -2.94
CA VAL A 177 -20.46 0.48 -3.30
C VAL A 177 -21.44 1.12 -4.29
N ASP A 178 -21.97 2.30 -3.93
CA ASP A 178 -22.78 3.12 -4.82
C ASP A 178 -21.92 3.93 -5.78
N TYR A 179 -20.78 4.42 -5.28
CA TYR A 179 -19.92 5.33 -6.00
C TYR A 179 -18.49 5.26 -5.50
N PHE A 180 -17.54 5.29 -6.44
CA PHE A 180 -16.11 5.39 -6.18
C PHE A 180 -15.56 6.64 -6.86
N ARG A 181 -14.75 7.42 -6.15
CA ARG A 181 -14.10 8.62 -6.69
C ARG A 181 -12.66 8.72 -6.24
N GLU A 182 -11.76 8.63 -7.19
CA GLU A 182 -10.34 8.80 -6.93
C GLU A 182 -9.97 10.29 -6.88
N LYS A 183 -9.29 10.70 -5.81
CA LYS A 183 -8.68 12.03 -5.60
C LYS A 183 -9.60 13.21 -5.95
N PRO A 184 -10.70 13.43 -5.20
CA PRO A 184 -11.61 14.53 -5.43
C PRO A 184 -10.94 15.88 -5.13
N ASP A 185 -11.53 16.96 -5.62
CA ASP A 185 -11.16 18.31 -5.18
C ASP A 185 -11.55 18.56 -3.72
N LEU A 186 -11.00 19.62 -3.12
CA LEU A 186 -11.20 19.95 -1.70
C LEU A 186 -12.66 20.18 -1.35
N GLU A 187 -13.42 20.85 -2.22
CA GLU A 187 -14.84 21.15 -1.96
C GLU A 187 -15.65 19.85 -1.91
N THR A 188 -15.39 18.95 -2.83
CA THR A 188 -16.02 17.62 -2.89
C THR A 188 -15.62 16.79 -1.66
N ALA A 189 -14.33 16.74 -1.30
CA ALA A 189 -13.86 16.04 -0.10
C ALA A 189 -14.52 16.59 1.18
N GLN A 190 -14.71 17.91 1.30
CA GLN A 190 -15.42 18.53 2.43
C GLN A 190 -16.89 18.15 2.50
N LYS A 191 -17.53 17.87 1.36
CA LYS A 191 -18.92 17.35 1.34
C LYS A 191 -18.95 15.90 1.80
N TYR A 192 -18.02 15.06 1.33
CA TYR A 192 -17.96 13.64 1.65
C TYR A 192 -17.75 13.37 3.13
N ILE A 193 -16.87 14.11 3.82
CA ILE A 193 -16.63 13.88 5.27
C ILE A 193 -17.84 14.22 6.15
N LYS A 194 -18.84 14.98 5.65
CA LYS A 194 -20.07 15.28 6.38
C LYS A 194 -21.12 14.19 6.25
N ASP A 195 -20.95 13.27 5.31
CA ASP A 195 -21.84 12.15 5.05
C ASP A 195 -21.20 10.85 5.57
N ASN A 196 -21.83 10.21 6.54
CA ASN A 196 -21.32 8.98 7.17
C ASN A 196 -21.25 7.77 6.22
N ARG A 197 -21.72 7.88 4.98
CA ARG A 197 -21.64 6.84 3.96
C ARG A 197 -20.32 6.80 3.21
N TYR A 198 -19.48 7.82 3.37
CA TYR A 198 -18.20 7.88 2.66
C TYR A 198 -17.04 7.35 3.50
N PHE A 199 -16.18 6.60 2.84
CA PHE A 199 -14.95 6.02 3.40
C PHE A 199 -13.77 6.32 2.49
N TRP A 200 -12.57 6.45 3.07
CA TRP A 200 -11.34 6.46 2.28
C TRP A 200 -11.03 5.07 1.76
N ASN A 201 -10.59 4.97 0.52
CA ASN A 201 -10.04 3.75 -0.04
C ASN A 201 -8.65 3.48 0.55
N ALA A 202 -8.51 2.38 1.27
CA ALA A 202 -7.21 1.99 1.85
C ALA A 202 -6.22 1.44 0.82
N GLY A 203 -6.65 1.25 -0.45
CA GLY A 203 -5.82 0.60 -1.48
C GLY A 203 -5.57 -0.89 -1.20
N ILE A 204 -6.40 -1.51 -0.36
CA ILE A 204 -6.34 -2.93 -0.03
C ILE A 204 -7.57 -3.58 -0.65
N PHE A 205 -7.34 -4.53 -1.56
CA PHE A 205 -8.38 -5.17 -2.35
C PHE A 205 -8.39 -6.67 -2.13
N ILE A 206 -9.58 -7.26 -2.11
CA ILE A 206 -9.78 -8.68 -1.93
C ILE A 206 -10.73 -9.20 -3.00
N TRP A 207 -10.37 -10.30 -3.66
CA TRP A 207 -11.15 -10.94 -4.72
C TRP A 207 -10.71 -12.37 -4.99
N ASN A 208 -11.55 -13.13 -5.66
CA ASN A 208 -11.12 -14.39 -6.27
C ASN A 208 -10.36 -14.11 -7.57
N VAL A 209 -9.37 -14.94 -7.91
CA VAL A 209 -8.56 -14.79 -9.14
C VAL A 209 -9.41 -14.79 -10.40
N LYS A 210 -10.51 -15.56 -10.45
CA LYS A 210 -11.43 -15.58 -11.60
C LYS A 210 -12.13 -14.24 -11.76
N THR A 211 -12.58 -13.65 -10.65
CA THR A 211 -13.27 -12.35 -10.63
C THR A 211 -12.39 -11.26 -11.19
N ILE A 212 -11.16 -11.11 -10.68
CA ILE A 212 -10.27 -10.03 -11.14
C ILE A 212 -9.81 -10.23 -12.58
N VAL A 213 -9.50 -11.45 -13.01
CA VAL A 213 -9.15 -11.74 -14.40
C VAL A 213 -10.33 -11.44 -15.35
N SER A 214 -11.56 -11.76 -14.94
CA SER A 214 -12.76 -11.43 -15.71
C SER A 214 -12.98 -9.92 -15.76
N ALA A 215 -12.80 -9.20 -14.67
CA ALA A 215 -12.89 -7.74 -14.63
C ALA A 215 -11.87 -7.08 -15.56
N PHE A 216 -10.61 -7.54 -15.57
CA PHE A 216 -9.60 -7.04 -16.51
C PHE A 216 -10.01 -7.30 -17.98
N ARG A 217 -10.55 -8.47 -18.29
CA ARG A 217 -11.01 -8.79 -19.66
C ARG A 217 -12.16 -7.90 -20.14
N ILE A 218 -13.04 -7.50 -19.21
CA ILE A 218 -14.18 -6.61 -19.51
C ILE A 218 -13.73 -5.15 -19.62
N TYR A 219 -12.97 -4.65 -18.66
CA TYR A 219 -12.70 -3.22 -18.51
C TYR A 219 -11.33 -2.80 -19.07
N GLN A 220 -10.41 -3.77 -19.30
CA GLN A 220 -9.05 -3.56 -19.80
C GLN A 220 -8.67 -4.66 -20.82
N PRO A 221 -9.41 -4.79 -21.96
CA PRO A 221 -9.23 -5.90 -22.89
C PRO A 221 -7.84 -5.93 -23.55
N GLU A 222 -7.23 -4.77 -23.83
CA GLU A 222 -5.89 -4.70 -24.41
C GLU A 222 -4.83 -5.22 -23.41
N MET A 223 -4.88 -4.79 -22.15
CA MET A 223 -3.99 -5.28 -21.09
C MET A 223 -4.17 -6.78 -20.88
N SER A 224 -5.42 -7.27 -20.86
CA SER A 224 -5.72 -8.70 -20.74
C SER A 224 -5.13 -9.50 -21.89
N SER A 225 -5.21 -8.98 -23.13
CA SER A 225 -4.63 -9.63 -24.32
C SER A 225 -3.12 -9.81 -24.19
N VAL A 226 -2.41 -8.84 -23.58
CA VAL A 226 -0.97 -8.98 -23.30
C VAL A 226 -0.72 -10.21 -22.43
N PHE A 227 -1.39 -10.31 -21.26
CA PHE A 227 -1.15 -11.40 -20.31
C PHE A 227 -1.74 -12.74 -20.77
N ASP A 228 -2.87 -12.75 -21.48
CA ASP A 228 -3.41 -13.98 -22.10
C ASP A 228 -2.43 -14.55 -23.14
N SER A 229 -1.76 -13.69 -23.93
CA SER A 229 -0.81 -14.12 -24.96
C SER A 229 0.48 -14.75 -24.43
N ILE A 230 0.79 -14.52 -23.16
CA ILE A 230 2.00 -15.03 -22.51
C ILE A 230 1.69 -16.05 -21.41
N SER A 231 0.43 -16.47 -21.25
CA SER A 231 -0.01 -17.34 -20.15
C SER A 231 0.78 -18.65 -20.07
N ASP A 232 1.20 -19.22 -21.18
CA ASP A 232 1.91 -20.49 -21.25
C ASP A 232 3.37 -20.41 -20.76
N VAL A 233 3.94 -19.20 -20.69
CA VAL A 233 5.31 -19.01 -20.19
C VAL A 233 5.38 -18.54 -18.74
N LEU A 234 4.25 -18.13 -18.17
CA LEU A 234 4.19 -17.73 -16.76
C LEU A 234 4.57 -18.89 -15.84
N GLY A 235 5.54 -18.66 -14.95
CA GLY A 235 6.09 -19.67 -14.05
C GLY A 235 7.22 -20.50 -14.61
N THR A 236 7.65 -20.23 -15.84
CA THR A 236 8.82 -20.87 -16.48
C THR A 236 10.06 -19.97 -16.39
N ASP A 237 11.23 -20.49 -16.70
CA ASP A 237 12.48 -19.74 -16.76
C ASP A 237 12.47 -18.61 -17.82
N LYS A 238 11.51 -18.63 -18.75
CA LYS A 238 11.34 -17.63 -19.81
C LYS A 238 10.43 -16.47 -19.40
N GLU A 239 9.78 -16.56 -18.25
CA GLU A 239 8.77 -15.58 -17.80
C GLU A 239 9.34 -14.15 -17.81
N GLN A 240 10.49 -13.93 -17.18
CA GLN A 240 11.05 -12.57 -17.05
C GLN A 240 11.44 -11.98 -18.42
N ASP A 241 12.02 -12.78 -19.31
CA ASP A 241 12.40 -12.31 -20.66
C ASP A 241 11.19 -11.85 -21.47
N VAL A 242 10.08 -12.57 -21.35
CA VAL A 242 8.84 -12.23 -22.06
C VAL A 242 8.14 -11.03 -21.39
N ILE A 243 8.15 -10.95 -20.08
CA ILE A 243 7.65 -9.79 -19.34
C ILE A 243 8.45 -8.53 -19.70
N ASP A 244 9.78 -8.60 -19.77
CA ASP A 244 10.63 -7.47 -20.17
C ASP A 244 10.28 -6.93 -21.57
N GLN A 245 9.81 -7.78 -22.46
CA GLN A 245 9.41 -7.40 -23.83
C GLN A 245 7.97 -6.87 -23.92
N ARG A 246 7.04 -7.44 -23.16
CA ARG A 246 5.60 -7.22 -23.38
C ARG A 246 4.95 -6.29 -22.35
N TYR A 247 5.52 -6.17 -21.15
CA TYR A 247 4.93 -5.36 -20.06
C TYR A 247 4.77 -3.88 -20.44
N GLY A 248 5.69 -3.35 -21.25
CA GLY A 248 5.64 -1.99 -21.78
C GLY A 248 4.45 -1.70 -22.69
N ASP A 249 3.78 -2.73 -23.23
CA ASP A 249 2.58 -2.59 -24.07
C ASP A 249 1.33 -2.27 -23.23
N CYS A 250 1.37 -2.50 -21.90
CA CYS A 250 0.26 -2.18 -21.02
C CYS A 250 0.09 -0.66 -20.84
N GLU A 251 -1.15 -0.19 -20.78
CA GLU A 251 -1.48 1.19 -20.41
C GLU A 251 -1.00 1.47 -18.98
N SER A 252 -0.44 2.68 -18.73
CA SER A 252 -0.05 3.12 -17.39
C SER A 252 -1.25 3.71 -16.66
N ILE A 253 -1.99 2.88 -15.94
CA ILE A 253 -3.23 3.25 -15.24
C ILE A 253 -3.29 2.57 -13.87
N SER A 254 -3.92 3.23 -12.87
CA SER A 254 -4.18 2.58 -11.57
C SER A 254 -5.39 1.65 -11.66
N VAL A 255 -5.42 0.63 -10.80
CA VAL A 255 -6.57 -0.29 -10.67
C VAL A 255 -7.85 0.47 -10.29
N ASP A 256 -7.71 1.58 -9.58
CA ASP A 256 -8.82 2.43 -9.18
C ASP A 256 -9.56 2.96 -10.41
N TYR A 257 -8.85 3.55 -11.37
CA TYR A 257 -9.44 4.02 -12.64
C TYR A 257 -9.71 2.89 -13.63
N ALA A 258 -8.90 1.84 -13.61
CA ALA A 258 -9.02 0.75 -14.58
C ALA A 258 -10.24 -0.13 -14.30
N ILE A 259 -10.52 -0.42 -13.03
CA ILE A 259 -11.51 -1.39 -12.57
C ILE A 259 -12.49 -0.77 -11.57
N MET A 260 -12.01 -0.15 -10.47
CA MET A 260 -12.85 0.21 -9.33
C MET A 260 -13.90 1.29 -9.63
N GLU A 261 -13.62 2.22 -10.54
CA GLU A 261 -14.62 3.22 -10.99
C GLU A 261 -15.62 2.67 -12.02
N LYS A 262 -15.42 1.45 -12.54
CA LYS A 262 -16.19 0.90 -13.66
C LYS A 262 -16.98 -0.36 -13.34
N ALA A 263 -16.53 -1.14 -12.37
CA ALA A 263 -17.13 -2.43 -12.08
C ALA A 263 -18.40 -2.28 -11.21
N ASP A 264 -19.40 -3.11 -11.47
CA ASP A 264 -20.72 -3.03 -10.81
C ASP A 264 -20.79 -3.77 -9.47
N GLU A 265 -20.03 -4.87 -9.32
CA GLU A 265 -20.06 -5.74 -8.14
C GLU A 265 -18.91 -5.43 -7.18
N ILE A 266 -18.82 -4.14 -6.77
CA ILE A 266 -17.85 -3.68 -5.78
C ILE A 266 -18.50 -3.55 -4.43
N PHE A 267 -17.80 -4.01 -3.40
CA PHE A 267 -18.18 -3.94 -2.02
C PHE A 267 -17.12 -3.26 -1.18
N VAL A 268 -17.53 -2.61 -0.11
CA VAL A 268 -16.64 -2.02 0.89
C VAL A 268 -16.86 -2.67 2.25
N CYS A 269 -15.78 -2.98 2.94
CA CYS A 269 -15.81 -3.33 4.35
C CYS A 269 -15.30 -2.15 5.17
N PRO A 270 -16.18 -1.36 5.80
CA PRO A 270 -15.77 -0.31 6.74
C PRO A 270 -14.93 -0.88 7.86
N SER A 271 -13.80 -0.25 8.15
CA SER A 271 -12.79 -0.80 9.04
C SER A 271 -12.13 0.29 9.88
N ASP A 272 -11.69 -0.08 11.07
CA ASP A 272 -10.95 0.78 11.97
C ASP A 272 -9.82 0.00 12.66
N PHE A 273 -8.71 -0.12 11.97
CA PHE A 273 -7.51 -0.81 12.46
C PHE A 273 -6.29 0.12 12.53
N GLY A 274 -6.50 1.43 12.63
CA GLY A 274 -5.42 2.41 12.74
C GLY A 274 -4.58 2.48 11.48
N TRP A 275 -5.23 2.67 10.32
CA TRP A 275 -4.59 2.77 9.01
C TRP A 275 -4.03 4.16 8.72
N SER A 276 -2.87 4.19 8.09
CA SER A 276 -2.29 5.40 7.47
C SER A 276 -1.48 5.01 6.24
N ASP A 277 -1.59 5.79 5.16
CA ASP A 277 -0.74 5.64 3.97
C ASP A 277 0.69 6.12 4.20
N LEU A 278 0.93 6.77 5.34
CA LEU A 278 2.23 7.35 5.70
C LEU A 278 2.80 8.20 4.55
N GLY A 279 1.98 9.10 4.00
CA GLY A 279 2.32 9.85 2.80
C GLY A 279 3.33 10.99 3.04
N THR A 280 3.46 11.48 4.27
CA THR A 280 4.25 12.66 4.63
C THR A 280 4.87 12.54 6.03
N TRP A 281 5.82 13.43 6.36
CA TRP A 281 6.38 13.56 7.71
C TRP A 281 5.32 13.94 8.74
N GLY A 282 4.35 14.78 8.36
CA GLY A 282 3.21 15.11 9.22
C GLY A 282 2.35 13.89 9.54
N SER A 283 2.12 13.00 8.58
CA SER A 283 1.43 11.74 8.84
C SER A 283 2.26 10.80 9.74
N LEU A 284 3.59 10.78 9.60
CA LEU A 284 4.47 10.04 10.49
C LEU A 284 4.41 10.57 11.92
N LEU A 285 4.45 11.90 12.08
CA LEU A 285 4.31 12.54 13.40
C LEU A 285 3.02 12.07 14.11
N THR A 286 1.89 11.92 13.41
CA THR A 286 0.64 11.46 14.02
C THR A 286 0.61 9.97 14.39
N GLN A 287 1.51 9.16 13.83
CA GLN A 287 1.56 7.71 14.03
C GLN A 287 2.63 7.24 15.04
N THR A 288 3.44 8.15 15.52
CA THR A 288 4.54 7.87 16.46
C THR A 288 4.22 8.35 17.88
N SER A 289 4.93 7.84 18.88
CA SER A 289 4.83 8.32 20.25
C SER A 289 5.36 9.74 20.37
N HIS A 290 4.78 10.53 21.30
CA HIS A 290 5.17 11.91 21.54
C HIS A 290 5.66 12.09 22.98
N ASP A 291 6.62 13.01 23.14
CA ASP A 291 6.94 13.55 24.44
C ASP A 291 5.82 14.54 24.93
N MET A 292 5.97 15.08 26.13
CA MET A 292 4.99 16.01 26.71
C MET A 292 4.86 17.33 25.94
N TYR A 293 5.75 17.62 25.00
CA TYR A 293 5.76 18.84 24.16
C TYR A 293 5.31 18.55 22.72
N GLY A 294 4.83 17.34 22.45
CA GLY A 294 4.36 16.92 21.10
C GLY A 294 5.48 16.59 20.13
N ASN A 295 6.70 16.33 20.58
CA ASN A 295 7.79 15.93 19.71
C ASN A 295 7.78 14.40 19.52
N SER A 296 8.04 13.95 18.29
CA SER A 296 8.35 12.55 17.99
C SER A 296 9.86 12.41 17.81
N LEU A 297 10.47 11.54 18.62
CA LEU A 297 11.91 11.30 18.66
C LEU A 297 12.19 9.86 18.21
N ILE A 298 12.81 9.68 17.04
CA ILE A 298 13.13 8.38 16.46
C ILE A 298 14.65 8.29 16.31
N GLY A 299 15.29 7.52 17.20
CA GLY A 299 16.75 7.36 17.32
C GLY A 299 17.21 7.36 18.76
N ASP A 300 18.42 6.82 19.04
CA ASP A 300 18.88 6.53 20.39
C ASP A 300 19.52 7.71 21.12
N ASN A 301 20.10 8.68 20.40
CA ASN A 301 20.94 9.74 20.95
C ASN A 301 20.38 11.15 20.69
N ILE A 302 19.09 11.37 20.95
CA ILE A 302 18.41 12.65 20.72
C ILE A 302 18.14 13.35 22.05
N SER A 303 18.53 14.62 22.14
CA SER A 303 18.20 15.50 23.27
C SER A 303 17.50 16.76 22.76
N VAL A 304 16.38 17.13 23.36
CA VAL A 304 15.58 18.30 22.98
C VAL A 304 15.42 19.28 24.14
N TYR A 305 15.51 20.58 23.84
CA TYR A 305 15.35 21.68 24.81
C TYR A 305 14.47 22.77 24.16
N ASP A 306 13.49 23.27 24.88
CA ASP A 306 12.56 24.33 24.40
C ASP A 306 12.01 24.05 23.01
N THR A 307 11.83 22.78 22.65
CA THR A 307 11.43 22.29 21.31
C THR A 307 10.07 21.63 21.41
N ARG A 308 9.18 21.89 20.44
CA ARG A 308 7.82 21.37 20.44
C ARG A 308 7.31 21.07 19.04
N ASN A 309 6.33 20.16 18.94
CA ASN A 309 5.65 19.78 17.70
C ASN A 309 6.61 19.39 16.56
N CYS A 310 7.78 18.85 16.88
CA CYS A 310 8.83 18.49 15.94
C CYS A 310 8.88 16.96 15.74
N ILE A 311 9.31 16.56 14.54
CA ILE A 311 9.74 15.19 14.31
C ILE A 311 11.26 15.16 14.10
N ILE A 312 11.96 14.39 14.93
CA ILE A 312 13.41 14.27 14.89
C ILE A 312 13.72 12.78 14.64
N HIS A 313 14.27 12.49 13.47
CA HIS A 313 14.56 11.14 13.03
C HIS A 313 16.03 11.02 12.64
N THR A 314 16.78 10.19 13.35
CA THR A 314 18.18 9.86 13.05
C THR A 314 18.38 8.36 13.06
N THR A 315 19.19 7.84 12.15
CA THR A 315 19.55 6.42 12.07
C THR A 315 21.01 6.16 12.47
N GLU A 316 21.76 7.21 12.76
CA GLU A 316 23.17 7.12 13.12
C GLU A 316 23.35 7.21 14.64
N GLU A 317 24.41 6.59 15.17
CA GLU A 317 24.78 6.68 16.59
C GLU A 317 25.28 8.10 17.01
N ARG A 318 25.02 9.08 16.17
CA ARG A 318 25.40 10.47 16.37
C ARG A 318 24.52 11.12 17.43
N LYS A 319 25.15 11.84 18.35
CA LYS A 319 24.41 12.66 19.30
C LYS A 319 23.80 13.88 18.59
N VAL A 320 22.49 13.98 18.63
CA VAL A 320 21.71 15.12 18.09
C VAL A 320 21.13 15.92 19.25
N VAL A 321 21.41 17.21 19.29
CA VAL A 321 20.86 18.13 20.27
C VAL A 321 20.09 19.22 19.54
N VAL A 322 18.81 19.38 19.85
CA VAL A 322 17.93 20.37 19.23
C VAL A 322 17.38 21.30 20.31
N GLN A 323 17.47 22.62 20.07
CA GLN A 323 16.97 23.63 20.99
C GLN A 323 16.19 24.71 20.23
N GLY A 324 15.00 25.07 20.75
CA GLY A 324 14.23 26.24 20.32
C GLY A 324 13.46 26.08 19.02
N LEU A 325 13.23 24.85 18.51
CA LEU A 325 12.42 24.59 17.31
C LEU A 325 10.95 24.38 17.66
N ASP A 326 10.04 24.83 16.77
CA ASP A 326 8.61 24.58 16.86
C ASP A 326 8.05 24.26 15.46
N GLY A 327 7.51 23.02 15.29
CA GLY A 327 6.93 22.56 14.03
C GLY A 327 7.96 22.28 12.95
N TYR A 328 9.07 21.59 13.27
CA TYR A 328 10.13 21.25 12.32
C TYR A 328 10.30 19.74 12.13
N ILE A 329 10.79 19.41 10.97
CA ILE A 329 11.39 18.11 10.62
C ILE A 329 12.90 18.26 10.79
N VAL A 330 13.53 17.39 11.56
CA VAL A 330 14.98 17.20 11.63
C VAL A 330 15.26 15.74 11.30
N ALA A 331 15.83 15.48 10.14
CA ALA A 331 16.08 14.11 9.68
C ALA A 331 17.52 13.96 9.21
N GLU A 332 18.21 12.94 9.71
CA GLU A 332 19.59 12.67 9.32
C GLU A 332 19.76 11.23 8.87
N LYS A 333 20.41 11.07 7.71
CA LYS A 333 20.81 9.77 7.19
C LYS A 333 21.95 9.87 6.17
N ASP A 334 22.89 8.93 6.22
CA ASP A 334 23.99 8.77 5.26
C ASP A 334 24.73 10.11 5.02
N GLY A 335 25.00 10.87 6.11
CA GLY A 335 25.71 12.15 6.08
C GLY A 335 24.87 13.33 5.59
N THR A 336 23.59 13.15 5.29
CA THR A 336 22.66 14.21 4.89
C THR A 336 21.78 14.61 6.06
N LEU A 337 21.76 15.92 6.39
CA LEU A 337 20.89 16.49 7.42
C LEU A 337 19.85 17.41 6.76
N LEU A 338 18.58 17.10 6.97
CA LEU A 338 17.45 17.97 6.62
C LEU A 338 16.93 18.67 7.89
N ILE A 339 16.79 20.00 7.83
CA ILE A 339 16.04 20.80 8.78
C ILE A 339 15.03 21.63 7.99
N CYS A 340 13.74 21.32 8.15
CA CYS A 340 12.68 21.93 7.35
C CYS A 340 11.44 22.15 8.23
N LYS A 341 10.67 23.23 7.98
CA LYS A 341 9.37 23.39 8.63
C LYS A 341 8.43 22.27 8.22
N LEU A 342 7.70 21.70 9.17
CA LEU A 342 6.70 20.67 8.91
C LEU A 342 5.63 21.16 7.90
N ALA A 343 5.23 22.43 7.99
CA ALA A 343 4.30 23.06 7.05
C ALA A 343 4.81 23.12 5.60
N GLU A 344 6.14 22.96 5.38
CA GLU A 344 6.79 23.01 4.07
C GLU A 344 7.16 21.59 3.55
N GLU A 345 6.68 20.54 4.18
CA GLU A 345 7.05 19.15 3.87
C GLU A 345 6.83 18.75 2.40
N GLN A 346 5.87 19.37 1.71
CA GLN A 346 5.61 19.12 0.28
C GLN A 346 6.77 19.56 -0.63
N ARG A 347 7.63 20.47 -0.14
CA ARG A 347 8.80 20.97 -0.88
C ARG A 347 10.03 20.07 -0.76
N ILE A 348 10.00 19.05 0.10
CA ILE A 348 11.15 18.16 0.33
C ILE A 348 11.61 17.52 -0.98
N LYS A 349 10.67 17.19 -1.88
CA LYS A 349 11.01 16.67 -3.21
C LYS A 349 11.93 17.63 -3.98
N GLN A 350 11.67 18.93 -3.95
CA GLN A 350 12.51 19.95 -4.60
C GLN A 350 13.91 20.00 -3.98
N PHE A 351 14.02 19.81 -2.66
CA PHE A 351 15.31 19.80 -1.96
C PHE A 351 16.16 18.59 -2.34
N SER A 352 15.54 17.43 -2.59
CA SER A 352 16.22 16.22 -2.99
C SER A 352 16.69 16.21 -4.46
N GLU A 353 16.06 17.00 -5.33
CA GLU A 353 16.38 17.06 -6.76
C GLU A 353 17.55 18.03 -7.08
N ASN A 354 17.89 18.92 -6.15
CA ASN A 354 18.95 19.93 -6.32
C ASN A 354 20.35 19.47 -5.81
N ASN A 355 20.51 18.19 -5.51
CA ASN A 355 21.78 17.61 -5.02
C ASN A 355 22.35 16.58 -5.99
#